data_7e439606c329f9c626ab89af06688133
#
_entry.id   7e439606c329f9c626ab89af06688133
#
_cell.length_a   1.000
_cell.length_b   1.000
_cell.length_c   1.000
_cell.angle_alpha   90.00
_cell.angle_beta   90.00
_cell.angle_gamma   90.00
#
_symmetry.space_group_name_H-M   'P 1'
#
loop_
_entity.id
_entity.type
_entity.pdbx_description
1 polymer ?
#
loop_
_entity_poly.entity_id
_entity_poly.type
_entity_poly.pdbx_seq_one_letter_code
_entity_poly.pdbx_strand_id
1 'polypeptide(L)'
;MHIPDGFLTNRIAGSLDVVSGATILYAARRVKVDFSGRMVPVMGVLAAFVFAAQMLNFPILGGTSGHLVGGTLLAILLGPMAGFLTMSTVVIAQALFLQDGGLVALGANVFNICAVTCFSGYAIFRSLGGGSSGGKRLALIGFIAGWASLLFSSACCALEIGISGAIPLRIGLSTMVGYHMVVGIIEGMLTAGVLTFLFKVRPDLMKINGPGRFGLADWVGSVVLVVIPFAILVLAGSSRLPDPLEKLLAVSPLLPTGAGADRLYSSTRYMDYLIRAAVFVVLIGLGILAGFLGRRRSSRP
;
A
#
# COMPACT_ATOMS: atom_id res chain seq x y z
N MET A 1 -3.69 -7.86 5.32
CA MET A 1 -4.71 -7.16 6.16
C MET A 1 -6.12 -7.18 5.57
N HIS A 2 -6.39 -7.90 4.51
CA HIS A 2 -7.73 -8.01 3.95
C HIS A 2 -8.60 -8.89 4.85
N ILE A 3 -9.69 -8.35 5.41
CA ILE A 3 -10.60 -9.08 6.29
C ILE A 3 -11.49 -9.95 5.41
N PRO A 4 -11.49 -11.30 5.61
CA PRO A 4 -12.39 -12.19 4.90
C PRO A 4 -13.84 -12.05 5.39
N ASP A 5 -14.81 -12.59 4.64
CA ASP A 5 -16.20 -12.64 5.08
C ASP A 5 -16.37 -13.58 6.30
N GLY A 6 -17.33 -13.24 7.17
CA GLY A 6 -17.67 -14.03 8.36
C GLY A 6 -16.95 -13.64 9.64
N PHE A 7 -15.96 -12.75 9.62
CA PHE A 7 -15.23 -12.31 10.82
C PHE A 7 -15.71 -10.98 11.41
N LEU A 8 -16.52 -10.24 10.69
CA LEU A 8 -17.18 -9.05 11.18
C LEU A 8 -18.66 -9.32 11.43
N THR A 9 -19.18 -8.75 12.52
CA THR A 9 -20.64 -8.71 12.70
C THR A 9 -21.29 -7.86 11.60
N ASN A 10 -22.50 -8.20 11.18
CA ASN A 10 -23.23 -7.47 10.14
C ASN A 10 -23.40 -5.99 10.48
N ARG A 11 -23.45 -5.64 11.77
CA ARG A 11 -23.54 -4.23 12.23
C ARG A 11 -22.25 -3.47 11.92
N ILE A 12 -21.09 -4.06 12.21
CA ILE A 12 -19.77 -3.43 11.97
C ILE A 12 -19.50 -3.37 10.48
N ALA A 13 -19.67 -4.49 9.76
CA ALA A 13 -19.50 -4.54 8.31
C ALA A 13 -20.38 -3.49 7.60
N GLY A 14 -21.69 -3.51 7.85
CA GLY A 14 -22.62 -2.56 7.23
C GLY A 14 -22.35 -1.09 7.61
N SER A 15 -21.93 -0.81 8.85
CA SER A 15 -21.53 0.55 9.23
C SER A 15 -20.32 1.03 8.44
N LEU A 16 -19.32 0.17 8.25
CA LEU A 16 -18.11 0.48 7.49
C LEU A 16 -18.36 0.54 5.99
N ASP A 17 -19.31 -0.26 5.45
CA ASP A 17 -19.76 -0.13 4.07
C ASP A 17 -20.37 1.24 3.80
N VAL A 18 -21.23 1.72 4.72
CA VAL A 18 -21.84 3.06 4.62
C VAL A 18 -20.77 4.16 4.72
N VAL A 19 -19.86 4.07 5.69
CA VAL A 19 -18.78 5.06 5.87
C VAL A 19 -17.86 5.09 4.66
N SER A 20 -17.41 3.95 4.19
CA SER A 20 -16.52 3.84 3.03
C SER A 20 -17.19 4.28 1.75
N GLY A 21 -18.44 3.88 1.52
CA GLY A 21 -19.23 4.31 0.38
C GLY A 21 -19.47 5.82 0.36
N ALA A 22 -19.82 6.40 1.51
CA ALA A 22 -19.98 7.85 1.66
C ALA A 22 -18.66 8.59 1.42
N THR A 23 -17.53 8.03 1.90
CA THR A 23 -16.19 8.60 1.69
C THR A 23 -15.78 8.53 0.23
N ILE A 24 -16.05 7.42 -0.47
CA ILE A 24 -15.81 7.29 -1.92
C ILE A 24 -16.63 8.34 -2.68
N LEU A 25 -17.92 8.46 -2.37
CA LEU A 25 -18.80 9.43 -3.03
C LEU A 25 -18.35 10.88 -2.78
N TYR A 26 -17.97 11.19 -1.54
CA TYR A 26 -17.42 12.50 -1.19
C TYR A 26 -16.12 12.79 -1.95
N ALA A 27 -15.18 11.85 -1.95
CA ALA A 27 -13.90 12.01 -2.63
C ALA A 27 -14.10 12.16 -4.15
N ALA A 28 -14.99 11.37 -4.76
CA ALA A 28 -15.32 11.47 -6.18
C ALA A 28 -15.89 12.85 -6.57
N ARG A 29 -16.70 13.46 -5.69
CA ARG A 29 -17.23 14.83 -5.89
C ARG A 29 -16.15 15.91 -5.72
N ARG A 30 -15.14 15.67 -4.87
CA ARG A 30 -14.07 16.63 -4.59
C ARG A 30 -12.91 16.56 -5.59
N VAL A 31 -12.65 15.40 -6.14
CA VAL A 31 -11.61 15.23 -7.14
C VAL A 31 -12.16 15.75 -8.47
N LYS A 32 -11.76 16.96 -8.84
CA LYS A 32 -11.99 17.48 -10.20
C LYS A 32 -11.03 16.74 -11.13
N VAL A 33 -11.52 15.69 -11.75
CA VAL A 33 -10.74 14.91 -12.71
C VAL A 33 -10.83 15.61 -14.04
N ASP A 34 -9.73 16.18 -14.48
CA ASP A 34 -9.58 16.60 -15.88
C ASP A 34 -9.26 15.36 -16.72
N PHE A 35 -10.28 14.83 -17.38
CA PHE A 35 -10.15 13.66 -18.26
C PHE A 35 -9.29 13.95 -19.50
N SER A 36 -9.11 15.22 -19.87
CA SER A 36 -8.20 15.64 -20.93
C SER A 36 -6.75 15.78 -20.45
N GLY A 37 -6.54 15.75 -19.12
CA GLY A 37 -5.27 15.98 -18.48
C GLY A 37 -4.48 14.71 -18.15
N ARG A 38 -3.31 14.91 -17.55
CA ARG A 38 -2.38 13.84 -17.18
C ARG A 38 -2.78 13.07 -15.89
N MET A 39 -3.80 13.52 -15.19
CA MET A 39 -4.11 12.99 -13.84
C MET A 39 -4.64 11.56 -13.91
N VAL A 40 -5.57 11.25 -14.80
CA VAL A 40 -6.14 9.89 -14.93
C VAL A 40 -5.08 8.86 -15.33
N PRO A 41 -4.24 9.09 -16.35
CA PRO A 41 -3.14 8.18 -16.66
C PRO A 41 -2.18 7.96 -15.48
N VAL A 42 -1.85 9.01 -14.73
CA VAL A 42 -0.97 8.89 -13.55
C VAL A 42 -1.62 8.08 -12.44
N MET A 43 -2.92 8.30 -12.16
CA MET A 43 -3.67 7.47 -11.21
C MET A 43 -3.68 6.01 -11.64
N GLY A 44 -3.92 5.72 -12.92
CA GLY A 44 -3.92 4.36 -13.46
C GLY A 44 -2.55 3.66 -13.33
N VAL A 45 -1.46 4.34 -13.67
CA VAL A 45 -0.09 3.80 -13.51
C VAL A 45 0.24 3.55 -12.04
N LEU A 46 -0.11 4.48 -11.16
CA LEU A 46 0.13 4.33 -9.72
C LEU A 46 -0.77 3.23 -9.11
N ALA A 47 -2.01 3.09 -9.56
CA ALA A 47 -2.88 1.98 -9.17
C ALA A 47 -2.28 0.63 -9.56
N ALA A 48 -1.81 0.50 -10.81
CA ALA A 48 -1.17 -0.71 -11.30
C ALA A 48 0.12 -1.04 -10.53
N PHE A 49 0.93 -0.02 -10.22
CA PHE A 49 2.13 -0.17 -9.41
C PHE A 49 1.80 -0.69 -8.00
N VAL A 50 0.85 -0.07 -7.31
CA VAL A 50 0.45 -0.46 -5.95
C VAL A 50 -0.21 -1.84 -5.97
N PHE A 51 -1.10 -2.12 -6.94
CA PHE A 51 -1.69 -3.45 -7.11
C PHE A 51 -0.61 -4.54 -7.23
N ALA A 52 0.38 -4.34 -8.10
CA ALA A 52 1.48 -5.28 -8.27
C ALA A 52 2.36 -5.40 -7.01
N ALA A 53 2.63 -4.29 -6.32
CA ALA A 53 3.40 -4.29 -5.08
C ALA A 53 2.69 -5.04 -3.95
N GLN A 54 1.36 -4.95 -3.87
CA GLN A 54 0.56 -5.67 -2.87
C GLN A 54 0.51 -7.19 -3.11
N MET A 55 0.67 -7.63 -4.37
CA MET A 55 0.73 -9.07 -4.68
C MET A 55 2.06 -9.73 -4.25
N LEU A 56 3.04 -8.94 -3.82
CA LEU A 56 4.32 -9.45 -3.34
C LEU A 56 4.26 -9.66 -1.83
N ASN A 57 4.04 -10.91 -1.43
CA ASN A 57 4.12 -11.33 -0.04
C ASN A 57 5.57 -11.71 0.33
N PHE A 58 6.08 -11.14 1.41
CA PHE A 58 7.41 -11.44 1.94
C PHE A 58 7.32 -12.07 3.32
N PRO A 59 8.21 -13.05 3.63
CA PRO A 59 8.21 -13.68 4.94
C PRO A 59 8.68 -12.70 6.02
N ILE A 60 8.01 -12.70 7.16
CA ILE A 60 8.41 -11.97 8.36
C ILE A 60 8.59 -12.93 9.53
N LEU A 61 9.15 -12.42 10.63
CA LEU A 61 9.38 -13.21 11.83
C LEU A 61 8.12 -13.89 12.34
N GLY A 62 8.27 -15.09 12.94
CA GLY A 62 7.16 -15.81 13.53
C GLY A 62 6.31 -16.64 12.57
N GLY A 63 6.82 -16.97 11.38
CA GLY A 63 6.13 -17.85 10.43
C GLY A 63 4.87 -17.22 9.84
N THR A 64 4.93 -15.94 9.48
CA THR A 64 3.90 -15.18 8.81
C THR A 64 4.49 -14.39 7.65
N SER A 65 3.65 -13.81 6.80
CA SER A 65 4.06 -12.97 5.68
C SER A 65 3.44 -11.59 5.79
N GLY A 66 4.01 -10.62 5.09
CA GLY A 66 3.46 -9.28 4.93
C GLY A 66 3.48 -8.86 3.47
N HIS A 67 2.66 -7.89 3.15
CA HIS A 67 2.65 -7.22 1.85
C HIS A 67 2.65 -5.70 2.03
N LEU A 68 3.04 -4.99 1.00
CA LEU A 68 2.99 -3.53 0.96
C LEU A 68 1.53 -3.06 0.88
N VAL A 69 1.27 -1.84 1.33
CA VAL A 69 -0.06 -1.21 1.22
C VAL A 69 -0.05 -0.08 0.20
N GLY A 70 0.84 0.90 0.33
CA GLY A 70 1.02 1.98 -0.65
C GLY A 70 0.05 3.15 -0.52
N GLY A 71 -0.92 3.11 0.39
CA GLY A 71 -1.93 4.16 0.52
C GLY A 71 -1.34 5.53 0.84
N THR A 72 -0.39 5.61 1.78
CA THR A 72 0.33 6.84 2.11
C THR A 72 1.08 7.42 0.90
N LEU A 73 1.75 6.56 0.14
CA LEU A 73 2.46 6.99 -1.07
C LEU A 73 1.50 7.61 -2.08
N LEU A 74 0.39 6.95 -2.37
CA LEU A 74 -0.64 7.47 -3.28
C LEU A 74 -1.19 8.82 -2.80
N ALA A 75 -1.46 8.95 -1.50
CA ALA A 75 -1.99 10.19 -0.93
C ALA A 75 -1.00 11.35 -1.00
N ILE A 76 0.30 11.09 -0.84
CA ILE A 76 1.34 12.11 -0.97
C ILE A 76 1.49 12.57 -2.43
N LEU A 77 1.45 11.63 -3.39
CA LEU A 77 1.66 11.93 -4.80
C LEU A 77 0.44 12.56 -5.48
N LEU A 78 -0.75 12.06 -5.20
CA LEU A 78 -2.00 12.48 -5.86
C LEU A 78 -2.82 13.48 -5.05
N GLY A 79 -2.48 13.66 -3.79
CA GLY A 79 -3.35 14.29 -2.79
C GLY A 79 -4.28 13.25 -2.14
N PRO A 80 -4.79 13.53 -0.92
CA PRO A 80 -5.46 12.53 -0.09
C PRO A 80 -6.73 11.95 -0.72
N MET A 81 -7.54 12.77 -1.39
CA MET A 81 -8.79 12.31 -2.01
C MET A 81 -8.55 11.47 -3.27
N ALA A 82 -7.66 11.90 -4.17
CA ALA A 82 -7.35 11.14 -5.37
C ALA A 82 -6.54 9.88 -5.04
N GLY A 83 -5.63 9.94 -4.07
CA GLY A 83 -4.92 8.79 -3.54
C GLY A 83 -5.87 7.74 -2.94
N PHE A 84 -6.84 8.18 -2.13
CA PHE A 84 -7.87 7.33 -1.56
C PHE A 84 -8.74 6.65 -2.65
N LEU A 85 -9.20 7.41 -3.68
CA LEU A 85 -9.97 6.82 -4.78
C LEU A 85 -9.14 5.80 -5.56
N THR A 86 -7.89 6.12 -5.87
CA THR A 86 -6.97 5.22 -6.56
C THR A 86 -6.75 3.94 -5.76
N MET A 87 -6.52 4.06 -4.45
CA MET A 87 -6.36 2.93 -3.56
C MET A 87 -7.64 2.09 -3.45
N SER A 88 -8.80 2.74 -3.39
CA SER A 88 -10.10 2.04 -3.34
C SER A 88 -10.34 1.21 -4.60
N THR A 89 -9.95 1.69 -5.79
CA THR A 89 -10.05 0.90 -7.02
C THR A 89 -9.16 -0.35 -6.97
N VAL A 90 -7.98 -0.26 -6.37
CA VAL A 90 -7.07 -1.41 -6.18
C VAL A 90 -7.72 -2.45 -5.28
N VAL A 91 -8.18 -2.05 -4.08
CA VAL A 91 -8.77 -2.98 -3.10
C VAL A 91 -10.07 -3.60 -3.62
N ILE A 92 -10.93 -2.83 -4.29
CA ILE A 92 -12.15 -3.35 -4.91
C ILE A 92 -11.82 -4.37 -6.00
N ALA A 93 -10.82 -4.08 -6.85
CA ALA A 93 -10.39 -5.02 -7.89
C ALA A 93 -9.81 -6.31 -7.29
N GLN A 94 -9.04 -6.23 -6.22
CA GLN A 94 -8.53 -7.40 -5.51
C GLN A 94 -9.65 -8.27 -4.93
N ALA A 95 -10.64 -7.67 -4.28
CA ALA A 95 -11.77 -8.40 -3.73
C ALA A 95 -12.60 -9.09 -4.82
N LEU A 96 -12.87 -8.39 -5.95
CA LEU A 96 -13.72 -8.91 -7.02
C LEU A 96 -13.04 -9.95 -7.90
N PHE A 97 -11.78 -9.76 -8.26
CA PHE A 97 -11.07 -10.59 -9.22
C PHE A 97 -10.16 -11.63 -8.60
N LEU A 98 -9.60 -11.34 -7.43
CA LEU A 98 -8.64 -12.22 -6.76
C LEU A 98 -9.20 -12.87 -5.49
N GLN A 99 -10.42 -12.48 -5.06
CA GLN A 99 -11.01 -12.90 -3.80
C GLN A 99 -10.12 -12.59 -2.58
N ASP A 100 -9.33 -11.52 -2.69
CA ASP A 100 -8.46 -11.03 -1.63
C ASP A 100 -9.26 -10.08 -0.74
N GLY A 101 -9.78 -10.61 0.35
CA GLY A 101 -10.76 -9.98 1.24
C GLY A 101 -12.22 -10.31 0.92
N GLY A 102 -13.07 -10.20 1.94
CA GLY A 102 -14.51 -10.48 1.82
C GLY A 102 -15.27 -9.39 1.09
N LEU A 103 -16.34 -9.78 0.38
CA LEU A 103 -17.26 -8.82 -0.26
C LEU A 103 -18.18 -8.14 0.77
N VAL A 104 -18.60 -8.87 1.81
CA VAL A 104 -19.35 -8.30 2.95
C VAL A 104 -18.46 -7.44 3.84
N ALA A 105 -17.15 -7.73 3.88
CA ALA A 105 -16.15 -6.95 4.61
C ALA A 105 -15.50 -5.86 3.74
N LEU A 106 -15.98 -5.62 2.52
CA LEU A 106 -15.33 -4.72 1.56
C LEU A 106 -15.21 -3.29 2.09
N GLY A 107 -16.26 -2.78 2.73
CA GLY A 107 -16.23 -1.44 3.33
C GLY A 107 -15.20 -1.32 4.45
N ALA A 108 -15.03 -2.36 5.28
CA ALA A 108 -13.99 -2.41 6.30
C ALA A 108 -12.58 -2.43 5.67
N ASN A 109 -12.40 -3.22 4.62
CA ASN A 109 -11.13 -3.27 3.88
C ASN A 109 -10.80 -1.93 3.22
N VAL A 110 -11.78 -1.27 2.59
CA VAL A 110 -11.61 0.08 2.03
C VAL A 110 -11.34 1.10 3.15
N PHE A 111 -12.01 1.00 4.29
CA PHE A 111 -11.74 1.86 5.43
C PHE A 111 -10.30 1.72 5.91
N ASN A 112 -9.88 0.51 6.26
CA ASN A 112 -8.57 0.25 6.85
C ASN A 112 -7.42 0.49 5.87
N ILE A 113 -7.50 -0.13 4.69
CA ILE A 113 -6.41 -0.15 3.72
C ILE A 113 -6.35 1.16 2.91
N CYS A 114 -7.49 1.78 2.61
CA CYS A 114 -7.52 2.99 1.79
C CYS A 114 -7.67 4.26 2.64
N ALA A 115 -8.76 4.39 3.41
CA ALA A 115 -9.02 5.63 4.12
C ALA A 115 -8.00 5.90 5.23
N VAL A 116 -7.79 4.93 6.14
CA VAL A 116 -6.88 5.12 7.27
C VAL A 116 -5.46 5.39 6.78
N THR A 117 -4.93 4.60 5.84
CA THR A 117 -3.55 4.78 5.38
C THR A 117 -3.36 6.07 4.58
N CYS A 118 -4.29 6.39 3.67
CA CYS A 118 -4.18 7.61 2.87
C CYS A 118 -4.31 8.87 3.72
N PHE A 119 -5.33 8.94 4.58
CA PHE A 119 -5.59 10.18 5.31
C PHE A 119 -4.63 10.37 6.48
N SER A 120 -4.37 9.35 7.30
CA SER A 120 -3.41 9.48 8.40
C SER A 120 -1.99 9.68 7.89
N GLY A 121 -1.57 8.92 6.88
CA GLY A 121 -0.23 9.06 6.30
C GLY A 121 -0.02 10.45 5.69
N TYR A 122 -1.00 10.97 4.95
CA TYR A 122 -0.92 12.33 4.41
C TYR A 122 -0.92 13.40 5.51
N ALA A 123 -1.75 13.23 6.54
CA ALA A 123 -1.78 14.14 7.68
C ALA A 123 -0.43 14.19 8.41
N ILE A 124 0.16 13.02 8.70
CA ILE A 124 1.50 12.94 9.31
C ILE A 124 2.55 13.57 8.39
N PHE A 125 2.54 13.27 7.10
CA PHE A 125 3.46 13.85 6.13
C PHE A 125 3.39 15.37 6.11
N ARG A 126 2.19 15.93 6.11
CA ARG A 126 1.98 17.39 6.10
C ARG A 126 2.36 18.05 7.43
N SER A 127 1.98 17.45 8.56
CA SER A 127 2.27 17.99 9.90
C SER A 127 3.77 18.07 10.19
N LEU A 128 4.56 17.12 9.65
CA LEU A 128 6.02 17.12 9.77
C LEU A 128 6.72 18.02 8.73
N GLY A 129 5.97 18.73 7.90
CA GLY A 129 6.49 19.66 6.91
C GLY A 129 7.00 18.99 5.63
N GLY A 130 6.50 17.80 5.29
CA GLY A 130 6.92 17.05 4.10
C GLY A 130 6.76 17.83 2.80
N GLY A 131 5.70 18.66 2.70
CA GLY A 131 5.44 19.49 1.51
C GLY A 131 6.48 20.58 1.21
N SER A 132 7.32 20.95 2.17
CA SER A 132 8.39 21.94 2.01
C SER A 132 9.79 21.35 2.24
N SER A 133 9.87 20.04 2.44
CA SER A 133 11.13 19.33 2.74
C SER A 133 11.73 18.72 1.48
N GLY A 134 13.04 18.56 1.48
CA GLY A 134 13.79 17.87 0.42
C GLY A 134 14.87 16.96 0.99
N GLY A 135 15.47 16.15 0.12
CA GLY A 135 16.60 15.30 0.47
C GLY A 135 16.31 14.32 1.62
N LYS A 136 17.25 14.23 2.57
CA LYS A 136 17.17 13.30 3.71
C LYS A 136 15.94 13.55 4.61
N ARG A 137 15.55 14.81 4.78
CA ARG A 137 14.37 15.15 5.60
C ARG A 137 13.07 14.65 4.96
N LEU A 138 12.93 14.78 3.64
CA LEU A 138 11.79 14.24 2.90
C LEU A 138 11.69 12.71 3.04
N ALA A 139 12.85 12.03 2.92
CA ALA A 139 12.93 10.58 3.11
C ALA A 139 12.46 10.15 4.50
N LEU A 140 12.96 10.83 5.55
CA LEU A 140 12.59 10.51 6.94
C LEU A 140 11.10 10.77 7.20
N ILE A 141 10.56 11.87 6.72
CA ILE A 141 9.13 12.19 6.88
C ILE A 141 8.26 11.17 6.13
N GLY A 142 8.66 10.81 4.91
CA GLY A 142 7.98 9.76 4.13
C GLY A 142 8.00 8.40 4.83
N PHE A 143 9.15 8.03 5.39
CA PHE A 143 9.29 6.82 6.19
C PHE A 143 8.33 6.81 7.38
N ILE A 144 8.36 7.86 8.21
CA ILE A 144 7.50 7.94 9.40
C ILE A 144 6.01 7.92 9.01
N ALA A 145 5.64 8.64 7.95
CA ALA A 145 4.26 8.68 7.48
C ALA A 145 3.76 7.31 7.00
N GLY A 146 4.55 6.60 6.19
CA GLY A 146 4.22 5.25 5.72
C GLY A 146 4.15 4.24 6.86
N TRP A 147 5.16 4.23 7.72
CA TRP A 147 5.22 3.33 8.87
C TRP A 147 4.06 3.54 9.84
N ALA A 148 3.84 4.75 10.29
CA ALA A 148 2.81 5.04 11.29
C ALA A 148 1.38 4.84 10.76
N SER A 149 1.11 5.19 9.50
CA SER A 149 -0.21 4.99 8.90
C SER A 149 -0.59 3.50 8.82
N LEU A 150 0.39 2.63 8.57
CA LEU A 150 0.17 1.19 8.56
C LEU A 150 -0.15 0.66 9.97
N LEU A 151 0.50 1.19 11.01
CA LEU A 151 0.17 0.85 12.39
C LEU A 151 -1.25 1.26 12.76
N PHE A 152 -1.68 2.47 12.36
CA PHE A 152 -3.06 2.89 12.58
C PHE A 152 -4.05 1.98 11.86
N SER A 153 -3.78 1.62 10.61
CA SER A 153 -4.62 0.70 9.84
C SER A 153 -4.73 -0.67 10.50
N SER A 154 -3.60 -1.23 10.96
CA SER A 154 -3.59 -2.53 11.62
C SER A 154 -4.31 -2.50 12.98
N ALA A 155 -4.23 -1.39 13.70
CA ALA A 155 -4.97 -1.20 14.96
C ALA A 155 -6.47 -1.11 14.70
N CYS A 156 -6.93 -0.36 13.68
CA CYS A 156 -8.34 -0.29 13.30
C CYS A 156 -8.88 -1.68 12.93
N CYS A 157 -8.16 -2.42 12.09
CA CYS A 157 -8.52 -3.79 11.71
C CYS A 157 -8.65 -4.70 12.95
N ALA A 158 -7.71 -4.64 13.89
CA ALA A 158 -7.76 -5.42 15.12
C ALA A 158 -8.94 -5.03 16.03
N LEU A 159 -9.27 -3.73 16.09
CA LEU A 159 -10.44 -3.23 16.83
C LEU A 159 -11.74 -3.76 16.25
N GLU A 160 -11.91 -3.70 14.94
CA GLU A 160 -13.10 -4.17 14.23
C GLU A 160 -13.37 -5.67 14.47
N ILE A 161 -12.33 -6.49 14.36
CA ILE A 161 -12.40 -7.94 14.57
C ILE A 161 -12.62 -8.25 16.04
N GLY A 162 -11.95 -7.53 16.95
CA GLY A 162 -12.11 -7.68 18.38
C GLY A 162 -13.51 -7.30 18.88
N ILE A 163 -14.06 -6.17 18.42
CA ILE A 163 -15.43 -5.74 18.74
C ILE A 163 -16.47 -6.69 18.13
N SER A 164 -16.16 -7.30 16.97
CA SER A 164 -17.00 -8.35 16.37
C SER A 164 -16.97 -9.67 17.15
N GLY A 165 -16.11 -9.81 18.14
CA GLY A 165 -16.01 -11.02 18.98
C GLY A 165 -15.27 -12.17 18.30
N ALA A 166 -14.68 -11.97 17.13
CA ALA A 166 -13.95 -13.02 16.41
C ALA A 166 -12.65 -13.42 17.13
N ILE A 167 -12.01 -12.49 17.83
CA ILE A 167 -10.78 -12.71 18.59
C ILE A 167 -10.76 -11.78 19.81
N PRO A 168 -10.19 -12.21 20.94
CA PRO A 168 -10.00 -11.31 22.08
C PRO A 168 -9.22 -10.06 21.70
N LEU A 169 -9.77 -8.90 21.96
CA LEU A 169 -9.24 -7.60 21.52
C LEU A 169 -7.77 -7.39 21.88
N ARG A 170 -7.36 -7.79 23.09
CA ARG A 170 -5.98 -7.67 23.54
C ARG A 170 -5.02 -8.48 22.66
N ILE A 171 -5.41 -9.70 22.28
CA ILE A 171 -4.61 -10.58 21.42
C ILE A 171 -4.59 -10.00 20.01
N GLY A 172 -5.74 -9.57 19.48
CA GLY A 172 -5.85 -8.94 18.17
C GLY A 172 -4.93 -7.74 18.03
N LEU A 173 -5.01 -6.78 18.95
CA LEU A 173 -4.18 -5.56 18.93
C LEU A 173 -2.69 -5.88 19.05
N SER A 174 -2.28 -6.69 20.03
CA SER A 174 -0.86 -7.00 20.20
C SER A 174 -0.26 -7.74 19.02
N THR A 175 -1.00 -8.65 18.41
CA THR A 175 -0.54 -9.42 17.25
C THR A 175 -0.50 -8.56 15.99
N MET A 176 -1.62 -7.90 15.66
CA MET A 176 -1.71 -7.10 14.43
C MET A 176 -0.72 -5.94 14.45
N VAL A 177 -0.71 -5.14 15.51
CA VAL A 177 0.23 -4.01 15.61
C VAL A 177 1.68 -4.51 15.67
N GLY A 178 1.96 -5.56 16.45
CA GLY A 178 3.31 -6.12 16.59
C GLY A 178 3.90 -6.57 15.23
N TYR A 179 3.17 -7.34 14.45
CA TYR A 179 3.63 -7.74 13.11
C TYR A 179 3.74 -6.56 12.15
N HIS A 180 2.77 -5.63 12.19
CA HIS A 180 2.79 -4.47 11.30
C HIS A 180 3.84 -3.42 11.68
N MET A 181 4.41 -3.46 12.89
CA MET A 181 5.63 -2.70 13.19
C MET A 181 6.79 -3.09 12.27
N VAL A 182 6.94 -4.40 11.99
CA VAL A 182 8.00 -4.91 11.10
C VAL A 182 7.65 -4.65 9.63
N VAL A 183 6.43 -4.97 9.20
CA VAL A 183 5.96 -4.69 7.82
C VAL A 183 6.05 -3.20 7.52
N GLY A 184 5.70 -2.36 8.48
CA GLY A 184 5.73 -0.91 8.35
C GLY A 184 7.12 -0.33 8.10
N ILE A 185 8.19 -1.00 8.58
CA ILE A 185 9.56 -0.59 8.25
C ILE A 185 9.76 -0.65 6.74
N ILE A 186 9.32 -1.73 6.10
CA ILE A 186 9.45 -1.91 4.63
C ILE A 186 8.55 -0.92 3.89
N GLU A 187 7.32 -0.73 4.35
CA GLU A 187 6.38 0.28 3.81
C GLU A 187 6.97 1.70 3.89
N GLY A 188 7.54 2.06 5.05
CA GLY A 188 8.21 3.34 5.26
C GLY A 188 9.44 3.51 4.37
N MET A 189 10.28 2.48 4.25
CA MET A 189 11.46 2.51 3.36
C MET A 189 11.06 2.68 1.90
N LEU A 190 10.04 1.95 1.43
CA LEU A 190 9.55 2.09 0.07
C LEU A 190 8.97 3.49 -0.18
N THR A 191 8.14 3.98 0.73
CA THR A 191 7.58 5.33 0.64
C THR A 191 8.71 6.38 0.58
N ALA A 192 9.69 6.31 1.48
CA ALA A 192 10.85 7.21 1.49
C ALA A 192 11.65 7.12 0.19
N GLY A 193 11.90 5.91 -0.29
CA GLY A 193 12.66 5.65 -1.51
C GLY A 193 11.99 6.24 -2.75
N VAL A 194 10.70 5.95 -2.94
CA VAL A 194 9.92 6.46 -4.08
C VAL A 194 9.82 7.99 -4.03
N LEU A 195 9.54 8.57 -2.86
CA LEU A 195 9.47 10.02 -2.72
C LEU A 195 10.82 10.69 -3.02
N THR A 196 11.91 10.13 -2.51
CA THR A 196 13.26 10.66 -2.76
C THR A 196 13.64 10.56 -4.23
N PHE A 197 13.32 9.42 -4.87
CA PHE A 197 13.53 9.21 -6.29
C PHE A 197 12.75 10.22 -7.14
N LEU A 198 11.44 10.34 -6.90
CA LEU A 198 10.58 11.28 -7.64
C LEU A 198 10.98 12.73 -7.39
N PHE A 199 11.34 13.09 -6.15
CA PHE A 199 11.82 14.43 -5.84
C PHE A 199 13.05 14.83 -6.68
N LYS A 200 13.91 13.88 -6.97
CA LYS A 200 15.13 14.12 -7.75
C LYS A 200 14.88 14.06 -9.27
N VAL A 201 14.06 13.10 -9.75
CA VAL A 201 13.86 12.83 -11.17
C VAL A 201 12.68 13.64 -11.75
N ARG A 202 11.61 13.79 -11.00
CA ARG A 202 10.35 14.42 -11.42
C ARG A 202 9.76 15.28 -10.29
N PRO A 203 10.45 16.36 -9.87
CA PRO A 203 9.97 17.26 -8.82
C PRO A 203 8.63 17.93 -9.20
N ASP A 204 8.34 18.05 -10.49
CA ASP A 204 7.08 18.55 -11.03
C ASP A 204 5.85 17.72 -10.61
N LEU A 205 6.02 16.41 -10.38
CA LEU A 205 4.94 15.55 -9.92
C LEU A 205 4.61 15.75 -8.43
N MET A 206 5.57 16.25 -7.66
CA MET A 206 5.42 16.36 -6.21
C MET A 206 4.94 17.72 -5.72
N LYS A 207 4.79 18.72 -6.62
CA LYS A 207 4.51 20.13 -6.27
C LYS A 207 5.40 20.68 -5.15
N ILE A 208 6.63 20.19 -5.08
CA ILE A 208 7.69 20.59 -4.13
C ILE A 208 8.79 21.27 -4.93
N ASN A 209 9.41 22.30 -4.36
CA ASN A 209 10.59 22.94 -4.96
C ASN A 209 11.70 21.91 -5.11
N GLY A 210 11.98 21.51 -6.34
CA GLY A 210 12.96 20.49 -6.65
C GLY A 210 14.39 20.89 -6.31
N PRO A 211 15.29 19.93 -6.04
CA PRO A 211 16.71 20.19 -5.87
C PRO A 211 17.35 20.64 -7.19
N GLY A 212 18.49 21.25 -7.07
CA GLY A 212 19.36 21.57 -8.20
C GLY A 212 19.85 20.33 -8.96
N ARG A 213 20.92 20.44 -9.72
CA ARG A 213 21.42 19.38 -10.61
C ARG A 213 21.48 17.99 -9.95
N PHE A 214 20.90 17.02 -10.64
CA PHE A 214 20.89 15.62 -10.28
C PHE A 214 22.24 14.96 -10.63
N GLY A 215 22.96 14.45 -9.64
CA GLY A 215 24.25 13.79 -9.83
C GLY A 215 24.14 12.26 -9.90
N LEU A 216 25.21 11.59 -10.36
CA LEU A 216 25.29 10.12 -10.41
C LEU A 216 25.06 9.49 -9.03
N ALA A 217 25.63 10.05 -7.97
CA ALA A 217 25.44 9.58 -6.60
C ALA A 217 23.98 9.64 -6.14
N ASP A 218 23.24 10.65 -6.59
CA ASP A 218 21.82 10.79 -6.30
C ASP A 218 21.00 9.73 -7.03
N TRP A 219 21.39 9.40 -8.25
CA TRP A 219 20.77 8.35 -9.05
C TRP A 219 20.99 6.98 -8.40
N VAL A 220 22.24 6.66 -8.08
CA VAL A 220 22.61 5.41 -7.39
C VAL A 220 21.89 5.28 -6.05
N GLY A 221 21.87 6.33 -5.23
CA GLY A 221 21.19 6.31 -3.94
C GLY A 221 19.67 6.09 -4.07
N SER A 222 19.04 6.68 -5.08
CA SER A 222 17.60 6.50 -5.32
C SER A 222 17.28 5.10 -5.83
N VAL A 223 18.10 4.56 -6.75
CA VAL A 223 17.99 3.18 -7.24
C VAL A 223 18.18 2.19 -6.09
N VAL A 224 19.19 2.39 -5.25
CA VAL A 224 19.44 1.55 -4.07
C VAL A 224 18.24 1.54 -3.12
N LEU A 225 17.67 2.71 -2.81
CA LEU A 225 16.52 2.85 -1.90
C LEU A 225 15.22 2.23 -2.44
N VAL A 226 15.05 2.14 -3.75
CA VAL A 226 13.85 1.54 -4.36
C VAL A 226 14.12 0.10 -4.78
N VAL A 227 15.22 -0.15 -5.46
CA VAL A 227 15.52 -1.45 -6.08
C VAL A 227 15.94 -2.49 -5.04
N ILE A 228 16.70 -2.12 -4.01
CA ILE A 228 17.14 -3.11 -3.01
C ILE A 228 15.95 -3.65 -2.19
N PRO A 229 15.09 -2.86 -1.54
CA PRO A 229 13.93 -3.39 -0.85
C PRO A 229 13.02 -4.20 -1.78
N PHE A 230 12.83 -3.72 -3.00
CA PHE A 230 12.02 -4.41 -3.99
C PHE A 230 12.68 -5.71 -4.50
N ALA A 231 13.99 -5.72 -4.72
CA ALA A 231 14.73 -6.93 -5.08
C ALA A 231 14.71 -7.96 -3.95
N ILE A 232 14.84 -7.53 -2.69
CA ILE A 232 14.68 -8.41 -1.52
C ILE A 232 13.28 -9.03 -1.52
N LEU A 233 12.23 -8.26 -1.78
CA LEU A 233 10.86 -8.77 -1.87
C LEU A 233 10.70 -9.79 -2.99
N VAL A 234 11.27 -9.52 -4.16
CA VAL A 234 11.20 -10.43 -5.33
C VAL A 234 12.04 -11.68 -5.12
N LEU A 235 13.28 -11.54 -4.61
CA LEU A 235 14.21 -12.66 -4.39
C LEU A 235 13.80 -13.54 -3.20
N ALA A 236 13.22 -12.95 -2.15
CA ALA A 236 12.65 -13.71 -1.04
C ALA A 236 11.51 -14.64 -1.50
N GLY A 237 11.02 -14.41 -2.70
CA GLY A 237 9.89 -15.12 -3.26
C GLY A 237 8.59 -14.76 -2.57
N SER A 238 7.45 -14.98 -3.23
CA SER A 238 6.15 -14.85 -2.57
C SER A 238 6.08 -15.87 -1.46
N SER A 239 5.97 -15.41 -0.23
CA SER A 239 5.83 -16.28 0.92
C SER A 239 4.49 -17.01 0.84
N ARG A 240 4.51 -18.31 1.10
CA ARG A 240 3.30 -19.12 1.29
C ARG A 240 2.81 -19.09 2.74
N LEU A 241 3.50 -18.34 3.59
CA LEU A 241 3.09 -18.20 4.98
C LEU A 241 1.84 -17.31 5.05
N PRO A 242 0.91 -17.62 5.96
CA PRO A 242 -0.28 -16.80 6.18
C PRO A 242 0.12 -15.39 6.59
N ASP A 243 -0.68 -14.40 6.23
CA ASP A 243 -0.50 -13.04 6.72
C ASP A 243 -0.82 -12.96 8.23
N PRO A 244 -0.48 -11.86 8.93
CA PRO A 244 -0.75 -11.74 10.35
C PRO A 244 -2.23 -11.88 10.72
N LEU A 245 -3.12 -11.42 9.85
CA LEU A 245 -4.56 -11.54 10.05
C LEU A 245 -5.04 -12.98 9.81
N GLU A 246 -4.64 -13.62 8.72
CA GLU A 246 -4.95 -15.01 8.42
C GLU A 246 -4.48 -15.96 9.53
N LYS A 247 -3.23 -15.74 10.02
CA LYS A 247 -2.68 -16.53 11.13
C LYS A 247 -3.48 -16.33 12.41
N LEU A 248 -3.91 -15.10 12.68
CA LEU A 248 -4.71 -14.78 13.86
C LEU A 248 -6.11 -15.39 13.75
N LEU A 249 -6.72 -15.33 12.58
CA LEU A 249 -8.05 -15.88 12.33
C LEU A 249 -8.09 -17.42 12.32
N ALA A 250 -6.98 -18.08 11.94
CA ALA A 250 -6.87 -19.55 11.98
C ALA A 250 -7.06 -20.15 13.39
N VAL A 251 -6.85 -19.38 14.45
CA VAL A 251 -7.11 -19.79 15.83
C VAL A 251 -8.47 -19.31 16.35
N SER A 252 -9.29 -18.69 15.49
CA SER A 252 -10.62 -18.20 15.85
C SER A 252 -11.60 -19.36 16.04
N PRO A 253 -12.41 -19.36 17.11
CA PRO A 253 -13.45 -20.36 17.31
C PRO A 253 -14.59 -20.28 16.28
N LEU A 254 -14.64 -19.25 15.45
CA LEU A 254 -15.64 -19.07 14.39
C LEU A 254 -15.34 -19.86 13.12
N LEU A 255 -14.13 -20.41 12.95
CA LEU A 255 -13.84 -21.27 11.80
C LEU A 255 -14.35 -22.68 12.05
N PRO A 256 -15.10 -23.28 11.10
CA PRO A 256 -15.37 -24.70 11.12
C PRO A 256 -14.05 -25.47 11.05
N THR A 257 -13.81 -26.32 12.03
CA THR A 257 -12.62 -27.17 12.07
C THR A 257 -12.51 -27.98 10.77
N GLY A 258 -11.47 -27.71 9.97
CA GLY A 258 -11.04 -28.57 8.86
C GLY A 258 -11.32 -28.13 7.44
N ALA A 259 -12.01 -27.00 7.15
CA ALA A 259 -12.44 -26.68 5.79
C ALA A 259 -11.88 -25.40 5.16
N GLY A 260 -11.14 -24.58 5.92
CA GLY A 260 -10.80 -23.22 5.50
C GLY A 260 -9.38 -23.03 4.93
N ALA A 261 -8.41 -23.74 5.47
CA ALA A 261 -7.01 -23.50 5.13
C ALA A 261 -6.65 -23.95 3.70
N ASP A 262 -7.18 -25.04 3.22
CA ASP A 262 -6.79 -25.60 1.93
C ASP A 262 -7.41 -24.87 0.71
N ARG A 263 -8.55 -24.20 0.88
CA ARG A 263 -9.21 -23.47 -0.22
C ARG A 263 -8.57 -22.09 -0.48
N LEU A 264 -8.04 -21.44 0.53
CA LEU A 264 -7.32 -20.18 0.39
C LEU A 264 -5.97 -20.34 -0.33
N TYR A 265 -5.42 -21.54 -0.32
CA TYR A 265 -4.06 -21.83 -0.82
C TYR A 265 -3.96 -22.32 -2.28
N SER A 266 -5.06 -22.76 -2.92
CA SER A 266 -4.94 -23.57 -4.15
C SER A 266 -5.01 -22.83 -5.48
N SER A 267 -5.54 -21.59 -5.53
CA SER A 267 -5.78 -20.91 -6.83
C SER A 267 -4.67 -19.96 -7.30
N THR A 268 -3.68 -19.67 -6.47
CA THR A 268 -2.74 -18.56 -6.72
C THR A 268 -1.43 -18.95 -7.42
N ARG A 269 -1.12 -20.21 -7.64
CA ARG A 269 0.22 -20.64 -8.06
C ARG A 269 0.71 -20.13 -9.43
N TYR A 270 -0.15 -20.04 -10.43
CA TYR A 270 0.23 -19.61 -11.79
C TYR A 270 0.24 -18.10 -11.96
N MET A 271 -0.69 -17.41 -11.30
CA MET A 271 -0.77 -15.95 -11.33
C MET A 271 0.43 -15.31 -10.65
N ASP A 272 0.96 -15.89 -9.57
CA ASP A 272 2.14 -15.41 -8.86
C ASP A 272 3.38 -15.27 -9.77
N TYR A 273 3.65 -16.25 -10.64
CA TYR A 273 4.78 -16.17 -11.56
C TYR A 273 4.59 -15.14 -12.67
N LEU A 274 3.36 -15.03 -13.20
CA LEU A 274 3.05 -14.06 -14.26
C LEU A 274 3.09 -12.63 -13.72
N ILE A 275 2.57 -12.41 -12.51
CA ILE A 275 2.59 -11.10 -11.85
C ILE A 275 4.03 -10.67 -11.54
N ARG A 276 4.87 -11.57 -11.03
CA ARG A 276 6.29 -11.29 -10.77
C ARG A 276 7.05 -10.93 -12.04
N ALA A 277 6.85 -11.68 -13.11
CA ALA A 277 7.47 -11.40 -14.41
C ALA A 277 6.98 -10.04 -14.95
N ALA A 278 5.68 -9.74 -14.87
CA ALA A 278 5.13 -8.48 -15.30
C ALA A 278 5.67 -7.29 -14.47
N VAL A 279 5.74 -7.43 -13.14
CA VAL A 279 6.30 -6.41 -12.25
C VAL A 279 7.78 -6.16 -12.56
N PHE A 280 8.56 -7.21 -12.78
CA PHE A 280 9.98 -7.09 -13.14
C PHE A 280 10.16 -6.35 -14.47
N VAL A 281 9.34 -6.67 -15.48
CA VAL A 281 9.34 -6.00 -16.78
C VAL A 281 8.93 -4.53 -16.66
N VAL A 282 7.89 -4.23 -15.87
CA VAL A 282 7.43 -2.85 -15.62
C VAL A 282 8.52 -2.02 -14.93
N LEU A 283 9.22 -2.58 -13.95
CA LEU A 283 10.27 -1.86 -13.22
C LEU A 283 11.51 -1.62 -14.08
N ILE A 284 11.92 -2.61 -14.88
CA ILE A 284 12.99 -2.42 -15.87
C ILE A 284 12.56 -1.35 -16.87
N GLY A 285 11.32 -1.41 -17.38
CA GLY A 285 10.76 -0.42 -18.30
C GLY A 285 10.74 0.99 -17.72
N LEU A 286 10.32 1.14 -16.46
CA LEU A 286 10.34 2.43 -15.75
C LEU A 286 11.76 2.94 -15.51
N GLY A 287 12.69 2.06 -15.16
CA GLY A 287 14.11 2.40 -14.99
C GLY A 287 14.76 2.88 -16.31
N ILE A 288 14.48 2.18 -17.41
CA ILE A 288 14.95 2.55 -18.76
C ILE A 288 14.31 3.85 -19.21
N LEU A 289 13.00 4.02 -19.00
CA LEU A 289 12.26 5.24 -19.38
C LEU A 289 12.75 6.46 -18.58
N ALA A 290 12.98 6.31 -17.28
CA ALA A 290 13.56 7.35 -16.45
C ALA A 290 14.98 7.74 -16.90
N GLY A 291 15.81 6.76 -17.26
CA GLY A 291 17.14 6.97 -17.83
C GLY A 291 17.11 7.68 -19.19
N PHE A 292 16.15 7.33 -20.05
CA PHE A 292 15.96 7.95 -21.36
C PHE A 292 15.45 9.39 -21.29
N LEU A 293 14.49 9.65 -20.37
CA LEU A 293 13.94 10.99 -20.13
C LEU A 293 14.95 11.92 -19.46
N GLY A 294 15.83 11.39 -18.62
CA GLY A 294 16.93 12.12 -18.00
C GLY A 294 17.99 12.58 -19.02
N ARG A 295 18.31 11.76 -20.01
CA ARG A 295 19.28 12.10 -21.09
C ARG A 295 18.78 13.21 -22.02
N ARG A 296 17.48 13.27 -22.35
CA ARG A 296 16.92 14.30 -23.22
C ARG A 296 16.94 15.73 -22.64
N ARG A 297 17.07 15.89 -21.33
CA ARG A 297 17.19 17.21 -20.68
C ARG A 297 18.62 17.74 -20.57
N SER A 298 19.61 16.84 -20.61
CA SER A 298 21.04 17.22 -20.57
C SER A 298 21.56 17.76 -21.91
N SER A 299 20.83 17.59 -22.99
CA SER A 299 21.24 17.96 -24.35
C SER A 299 20.54 19.21 -24.91
N ARG A 300 19.87 20.02 -24.08
CA ARG A 300 19.40 21.35 -24.49
C ARG A 300 20.35 22.41 -23.94
N PRO A 301 20.95 23.20 -24.82
CA PRO A 301 21.88 24.27 -24.46
C PRO A 301 21.20 25.38 -23.62
#